data_500c57fa9647382c51d471d3b358b146
#
_entry.id   500c57fa9647382c51d471d3b358b146
#
_cell.length_a   1.000
_cell.length_b   1.000
_cell.length_c   1.000
_cell.angle_alpha   90.00
_cell.angle_beta   90.00
_cell.angle_gamma   90.00
#
_symmetry.space_group_name_H-M   'P 1'
#
loop_
_entity.id
_entity.type
_entity.pdbx_description
1 polymer ?
#
loop_
_entity_poly.entity_id
_entity_poly.type
_entity_poly.pdbx_seq_one_letter_code
_entity_poly.pdbx_strand_id
1 'polypeptide(L)'
;MLPAVSAWLHHPLTRNSAFMHLWAGQTAAQVGFQVGTLATSAIAITILHASETQIGVLSALQTVAFLLVGLPAGAWVDGWHKRHVMIAADMARIGALISIPLAYGLATLTLTHLMIVSALLGLCTVFFDVAYQSYVPIIASKRYIGAANGRLEASYQVGHAGGPGLGGWLLGFVAPPLVYLLTALTYALSTWAIWRIRAPEPTPARTGAPLLAQIHEGLSFVRGQHLLFPLFSCIAAAAFAGAGVQVLLPILVLRTLDMSATQ
;
A
#
# COMPACT_ATOMS: atom_id res chain seq x y z
N MET A 1 -30.98 2.24 7.33
CA MET A 1 -29.69 1.57 7.08
C MET A 1 -29.80 0.24 6.31
N LEU A 2 -30.89 -0.51 6.38
CA LEU A 2 -31.10 -1.82 5.75
C LEU A 2 -31.16 -1.83 4.20
N PRO A 3 -31.74 -0.85 3.48
CA PRO A 3 -31.83 -0.92 2.01
C PRO A 3 -30.48 -0.77 1.28
N ALA A 4 -29.55 -0.02 1.83
CA ALA A 4 -28.21 0.15 1.22
C ALA A 4 -27.37 -1.13 1.31
N VAL A 5 -27.46 -1.88 2.40
CA VAL A 5 -26.74 -3.13 2.61
C VAL A 5 -27.29 -4.23 1.69
N SER A 6 -28.63 -4.31 1.51
CA SER A 6 -29.26 -5.28 0.62
C SER A 6 -28.89 -5.02 -0.85
N ALA A 7 -28.89 -3.76 -1.28
CA ALA A 7 -28.46 -3.37 -2.63
C ALA A 7 -26.97 -3.70 -2.87
N TRP A 8 -26.16 -3.63 -1.82
CA TRP A 8 -24.74 -3.98 -1.87
C TRP A 8 -24.50 -5.48 -2.06
N LEU A 9 -25.26 -6.33 -1.34
CA LEU A 9 -25.19 -7.79 -1.43
C LEU A 9 -25.68 -8.34 -2.77
N HIS A 10 -26.67 -7.69 -3.40
CA HIS A 10 -27.21 -8.12 -4.70
C HIS A 10 -26.50 -7.52 -5.91
N HIS A 11 -25.47 -6.71 -5.71
CA HIS A 11 -24.73 -6.11 -6.82
C HIS A 11 -23.95 -7.19 -7.61
N PRO A 12 -23.90 -7.12 -8.97
CA PRO A 12 -23.21 -8.11 -9.80
C PRO A 12 -21.73 -8.36 -9.43
N LEU A 13 -21.04 -7.37 -8.86
CA LEU A 13 -19.66 -7.53 -8.39
C LEU A 13 -19.51 -8.53 -7.24
N THR A 14 -20.54 -8.72 -6.39
CA THR A 14 -20.48 -9.72 -5.32
C THR A 14 -20.56 -11.15 -5.84
N ARG A 15 -21.13 -11.34 -7.05
CA ARG A 15 -21.15 -12.62 -7.75
C ARG A 15 -19.89 -12.88 -8.54
N ASN A 16 -19.06 -11.87 -8.77
CA ASN A 16 -17.78 -12.02 -9.45
C ASN A 16 -16.72 -12.54 -8.46
N SER A 17 -16.47 -13.83 -8.50
CA SER A 17 -15.50 -14.50 -7.62
C SER A 17 -14.09 -13.91 -7.73
N ALA A 18 -13.63 -13.53 -8.93
CA ALA A 18 -12.32 -12.93 -9.13
C ALA A 18 -12.21 -11.58 -8.41
N PHE A 19 -13.23 -10.73 -8.53
CA PHE A 19 -13.29 -9.45 -7.84
C PHE A 19 -13.35 -9.65 -6.31
N MET A 20 -14.16 -10.57 -5.82
CA MET A 20 -14.30 -10.82 -4.39
C MET A 20 -13.01 -11.34 -3.75
N HIS A 21 -12.26 -12.21 -4.43
CA HIS A 21 -10.95 -12.64 -3.96
C HIS A 21 -9.96 -11.46 -3.91
N LEU A 22 -9.89 -10.65 -4.98
CA LEU A 22 -9.02 -9.47 -5.00
C LEU A 22 -9.37 -8.49 -3.89
N TRP A 23 -10.65 -8.17 -3.74
CA TRP A 23 -11.15 -7.24 -2.74
C TRP A 23 -10.86 -7.72 -1.30
N ALA A 24 -11.15 -8.99 -0.98
CA ALA A 24 -10.88 -9.55 0.34
C ALA A 24 -9.39 -9.58 0.67
N GLY A 25 -8.55 -10.03 -0.29
CA GLY A 25 -7.09 -10.04 -0.13
C GLY A 25 -6.54 -8.64 0.10
N GLN A 26 -6.95 -7.67 -0.73
CA GLN A 26 -6.51 -6.28 -0.61
C GLN A 26 -6.96 -5.64 0.71
N THR A 27 -8.19 -5.91 1.14
CA THR A 27 -8.69 -5.39 2.44
C THR A 27 -7.86 -5.93 3.60
N ALA A 28 -7.54 -7.24 3.59
CA ALA A 28 -6.69 -7.84 4.62
C ALA A 28 -5.27 -7.24 4.61
N ALA A 29 -4.65 -7.11 3.42
CA ALA A 29 -3.33 -6.51 3.26
C ALA A 29 -3.28 -5.06 3.72
N GLN A 30 -4.33 -4.27 3.45
CA GLN A 30 -4.44 -2.88 3.87
C GLN A 30 -4.47 -2.73 5.40
N VAL A 31 -5.26 -3.56 6.09
CA VAL A 31 -5.26 -3.59 7.56
C VAL A 31 -3.88 -3.96 8.10
N GLY A 32 -3.25 -5.00 7.52
CA GLY A 32 -1.90 -5.41 7.88
C GLY A 32 -0.87 -4.30 7.67
N PHE A 33 -0.95 -3.56 6.57
CA PHE A 33 -0.07 -2.42 6.29
C PHE A 33 -0.15 -1.35 7.38
N GLN A 34 -1.34 -0.95 7.79
CA GLN A 34 -1.54 0.08 8.81
C GLN A 34 -1.01 -0.37 10.17
N VAL A 35 -1.27 -1.61 10.55
CA VAL A 35 -0.74 -2.22 11.78
C VAL A 35 0.79 -2.30 11.72
N GLY A 36 1.36 -2.72 10.58
CA GLY A 36 2.81 -2.81 10.36
C GLY A 36 3.53 -1.46 10.44
N THR A 37 2.91 -0.39 9.93
CA THR A 37 3.47 0.97 10.00
C THR A 37 3.65 1.42 11.45
N LEU A 38 2.65 1.17 12.32
CA LEU A 38 2.77 1.46 13.75
C LEU A 38 3.83 0.59 14.43
N ALA A 39 3.90 -0.71 14.07
CA ALA A 39 4.93 -1.60 14.61
C ALA A 39 6.34 -1.14 14.23
N THR A 40 6.54 -0.61 13.00
CA THR A 40 7.81 -0.01 12.57
C THR A 40 8.24 1.12 13.49
N SER A 41 7.33 2.07 13.73
CA SER A 41 7.60 3.22 14.62
C SER A 41 7.84 2.75 16.05
N ALA A 42 7.05 1.80 16.55
CA ALA A 42 7.22 1.25 17.89
C ALA A 42 8.59 0.56 18.07
N ILE A 43 9.03 -0.29 17.11
CA ILE A 43 10.36 -0.93 17.15
C ILE A 43 11.47 0.12 17.13
N ALA A 44 11.38 1.11 16.25
CA ALA A 44 12.38 2.15 16.12
C ALA A 44 12.55 2.93 17.43
N ILE A 45 11.44 3.26 18.09
CA ILE A 45 11.46 4.06 19.32
C ILE A 45 11.83 3.21 20.54
N THR A 46 11.15 2.07 20.77
CA THR A 46 11.22 1.36 22.05
C THR A 46 12.35 0.33 22.11
N ILE A 47 12.78 -0.23 20.98
CA ILE A 47 13.80 -1.30 20.94
C ILE A 47 15.12 -0.75 20.41
N LEU A 48 15.08 0.04 19.33
CA LEU A 48 16.29 0.53 18.66
C LEU A 48 16.71 1.93 19.12
N HIS A 49 15.90 2.59 19.95
CA HIS A 49 16.15 3.95 20.48
C HIS A 49 16.54 4.95 19.37
N ALA A 50 15.86 4.85 18.21
CA ALA A 50 16.15 5.66 17.04
C ALA A 50 15.84 7.13 17.29
N SER A 51 16.68 8.02 16.75
CA SER A 51 16.44 9.46 16.79
C SER A 51 15.26 9.85 15.89
N GLU A 52 14.69 11.04 16.13
CA GLU A 52 13.58 11.59 15.34
C GLU A 52 13.92 11.64 13.83
N THR A 53 15.16 12.03 13.51
CA THR A 53 15.67 12.04 12.13
C THR A 53 15.65 10.65 11.50
N GLN A 54 16.07 9.62 12.26
CA GLN A 54 16.08 8.23 11.79
C GLN A 54 14.67 7.68 11.56
N ILE A 55 13.71 8.06 12.41
CA ILE A 55 12.28 7.73 12.22
C ILE A 55 11.74 8.43 10.96
N GLY A 56 12.10 9.68 10.75
CA GLY A 56 11.77 10.41 9.53
C GLY A 56 12.32 9.73 8.27
N VAL A 57 13.57 9.24 8.32
CA VAL A 57 14.18 8.49 7.21
C VAL A 57 13.45 7.16 6.97
N LEU A 58 13.06 6.42 8.01
CA LEU A 58 12.26 5.19 7.87
C LEU A 58 10.95 5.44 7.13
N SER A 59 10.23 6.49 7.50
CA SER A 59 8.98 6.87 6.83
C SER A 59 9.21 7.32 5.39
N ALA A 60 10.29 8.09 5.15
CA ALA A 60 10.67 8.55 3.83
C ALA A 60 11.04 7.40 2.89
N LEU A 61 11.74 6.36 3.37
CA LEU A 61 12.14 5.20 2.58
C LEU A 61 10.95 4.47 1.97
N GLN A 62 9.83 4.39 2.66
CA GLN A 62 8.60 3.77 2.12
C GLN A 62 7.99 4.62 0.99
N THR A 63 8.06 5.95 1.10
CA THR A 63 7.43 6.87 0.15
C THR A 63 8.33 7.18 -1.04
N VAL A 64 9.64 7.30 -0.83
CA VAL A 64 10.62 7.63 -1.88
C VAL A 64 10.62 6.59 -3.00
N ALA A 65 10.30 5.32 -2.70
CA ALA A 65 10.16 4.28 -3.72
C ALA A 65 9.12 4.66 -4.80
N PHE A 66 8.01 5.30 -4.42
CA PHE A 66 7.01 5.79 -5.40
C PHE A 66 7.58 6.86 -6.32
N LEU A 67 8.38 7.78 -5.78
CA LEU A 67 8.97 8.85 -6.57
C LEU A 67 10.03 8.32 -7.55
N LEU A 68 10.88 7.40 -7.10
CA LEU A 68 12.01 6.91 -7.89
C LEU A 68 11.59 5.83 -8.90
N VAL A 69 10.68 4.93 -8.51
CA VAL A 69 10.37 3.71 -9.27
C VAL A 69 8.95 3.74 -9.84
N GLY A 70 8.06 4.65 -9.41
CA GLY A 70 6.66 4.67 -9.84
C GLY A 70 6.47 4.74 -11.35
N LEU A 71 7.16 5.66 -12.03
CA LEU A 71 7.10 5.79 -13.49
C LEU A 71 7.72 4.59 -14.21
N PRO A 72 8.95 4.15 -13.89
CA PRO A 72 9.52 2.93 -14.47
C PRO A 72 8.69 1.68 -14.21
N ALA A 73 8.12 1.54 -13.00
CA ALA A 73 7.28 0.40 -12.63
C ALA A 73 6.06 0.27 -13.54
N GLY A 74 5.44 1.39 -13.94
CA GLY A 74 4.35 1.38 -14.92
C GLY A 74 4.73 0.69 -16.21
N ALA A 75 5.81 1.14 -16.83
CA ALA A 75 6.29 0.57 -18.09
C ALA A 75 6.72 -0.92 -17.97
N TRP A 76 7.35 -1.30 -16.86
CA TRP A 76 7.73 -2.71 -16.63
C TRP A 76 6.53 -3.61 -16.40
N VAL A 77 5.59 -3.17 -15.55
CA VAL A 77 4.37 -3.94 -15.22
C VAL A 77 3.49 -4.11 -16.45
N ASP A 78 3.45 -3.15 -17.38
CA ASP A 78 2.70 -3.30 -18.64
C ASP A 78 3.19 -4.49 -19.48
N GLY A 79 4.49 -4.78 -19.43
CA GLY A 79 5.11 -5.94 -20.09
C GLY A 79 5.00 -7.25 -19.32
N TRP A 80 4.41 -7.27 -18.13
CA TRP A 80 4.33 -8.46 -17.27
C TRP A 80 2.87 -8.85 -16.95
N HIS A 81 2.67 -10.11 -16.55
CA HIS A 81 1.39 -10.57 -16.01
C HIS A 81 1.15 -9.94 -14.64
N LYS A 82 0.12 -9.09 -14.53
CA LYS A 82 -0.19 -8.29 -13.33
C LYS A 82 -0.39 -9.17 -12.10
N ARG A 83 -1.08 -10.29 -12.27
CA ARG A 83 -1.29 -11.27 -11.21
C ARG A 83 0.03 -11.82 -10.64
N HIS A 84 0.99 -12.16 -11.50
CA HIS A 84 2.29 -12.67 -11.04
C HIS A 84 3.10 -11.58 -10.32
N VAL A 85 3.03 -10.34 -10.79
CA VAL A 85 3.68 -9.19 -10.13
C VAL A 85 3.13 -8.99 -8.72
N MET A 86 1.80 -9.00 -8.55
CA MET A 86 1.18 -8.86 -7.23
C MET A 86 1.59 -9.98 -6.27
N ILE A 87 1.57 -11.24 -6.74
CA ILE A 87 2.00 -12.39 -5.93
C ILE A 87 3.48 -12.27 -5.54
N ALA A 88 4.35 -11.91 -6.48
CA ALA A 88 5.78 -11.76 -6.22
C ALA A 88 6.07 -10.63 -5.22
N ALA A 89 5.35 -9.50 -5.35
CA ALA A 89 5.46 -8.38 -4.43
C ALA A 89 5.03 -8.76 -3.01
N ASP A 90 3.89 -9.46 -2.85
CA ASP A 90 3.42 -9.90 -1.54
C ASP A 90 4.35 -10.97 -0.93
N MET A 91 4.87 -11.91 -1.72
CA MET A 91 5.85 -12.90 -1.24
C MET A 91 7.15 -12.23 -0.76
N ALA A 92 7.64 -11.22 -1.48
CA ALA A 92 8.79 -10.45 -1.05
C ALA A 92 8.52 -9.67 0.25
N ARG A 93 7.32 -9.08 0.40
CA ARG A 93 6.88 -8.45 1.65
C ARG A 93 6.84 -9.43 2.81
N ILE A 94 6.27 -10.62 2.61
CA ILE A 94 6.20 -11.68 3.63
C ILE A 94 7.61 -12.04 4.09
N GLY A 95 8.54 -12.30 3.18
CA GLY A 95 9.93 -12.60 3.52
C GLY A 95 10.61 -11.48 4.31
N ALA A 96 10.43 -10.23 3.89
CA ALA A 96 10.96 -9.06 4.56
C ALA A 96 10.39 -8.89 5.98
N LEU A 97 9.06 -9.05 6.13
CA LEU A 97 8.39 -8.92 7.43
C LEU A 97 8.77 -10.02 8.41
N ILE A 98 8.90 -11.27 7.95
CA ILE A 98 9.32 -12.39 8.81
C ILE A 98 10.78 -12.23 9.26
N SER A 99 11.63 -11.57 8.48
CA SER A 99 13.04 -11.34 8.86
C SER A 99 13.17 -10.52 10.16
N ILE A 100 12.20 -9.64 10.47
CA ILE A 100 12.24 -8.78 11.66
C ILE A 100 12.09 -9.56 12.96
N PRO A 101 11.02 -10.38 13.17
CA PRO A 101 10.91 -11.18 14.39
C PRO A 101 12.01 -12.24 14.50
N LEU A 102 12.54 -12.76 13.39
CA LEU A 102 13.70 -13.66 13.40
C LEU A 102 14.95 -12.95 13.89
N ALA A 103 15.27 -11.77 13.34
CA ALA A 103 16.42 -10.97 13.78
C ALA A 103 16.26 -10.52 15.24
N TYR A 104 15.04 -10.22 15.68
CA TYR A 104 14.75 -9.90 17.08
C TYR A 104 15.03 -11.09 18.01
N GLY A 105 14.55 -12.28 17.65
CA GLY A 105 14.78 -13.52 18.43
C GLY A 105 16.25 -13.91 18.50
N LEU A 106 17.04 -13.58 17.48
CA LEU A 106 18.49 -13.79 17.43
C LEU A 106 19.30 -12.64 18.06
N ALA A 107 18.65 -11.63 18.63
CA ALA A 107 19.27 -10.40 19.14
C ALA A 107 20.17 -9.66 18.11
N THR A 108 19.88 -9.79 16.83
CA THR A 108 20.62 -9.16 15.72
C THR A 108 19.85 -8.04 15.02
N LEU A 109 18.67 -7.67 15.53
CA LEU A 109 17.85 -6.60 14.95
C LEU A 109 18.57 -5.26 15.07
N THR A 110 18.80 -4.61 13.92
CA THR A 110 19.46 -3.31 13.83
C THR A 110 18.58 -2.30 13.12
N LEU A 111 18.85 -1.01 13.31
CA LEU A 111 18.16 0.05 12.60
C LEU A 111 18.38 -0.04 11.08
N THR A 112 19.58 -0.40 10.63
CA THR A 112 19.90 -0.61 9.23
C THR A 112 19.04 -1.72 8.63
N HIS A 113 18.84 -2.85 9.36
CA HIS A 113 17.94 -3.92 8.92
C HIS A 113 16.50 -3.38 8.76
N LEU A 114 16.00 -2.64 9.73
CA LEU A 114 14.66 -2.05 9.67
C LEU A 114 14.52 -1.07 8.49
N MET A 115 15.55 -0.27 8.19
CA MET A 115 15.60 0.62 7.03
C MET A 115 15.56 -0.15 5.70
N ILE A 116 16.33 -1.23 5.57
CA ILE A 116 16.34 -2.08 4.37
C ILE A 116 14.95 -2.70 4.17
N VAL A 117 14.35 -3.24 5.23
CA VAL A 117 12.99 -3.81 5.16
C VAL A 117 11.98 -2.74 4.75
N SER A 118 12.04 -1.54 5.34
CA SER A 118 11.13 -0.43 4.99
C SER A 118 11.26 0.00 3.53
N ALA A 119 12.49 0.10 3.02
CA ALA A 119 12.74 0.41 1.61
C ALA A 119 12.19 -0.70 0.68
N LEU A 120 12.40 -1.97 1.03
CA LEU A 120 11.89 -3.12 0.27
C LEU A 120 10.36 -3.15 0.29
N LEU A 121 9.73 -2.91 1.43
CA LEU A 121 8.27 -2.80 1.54
C LEU A 121 7.72 -1.69 0.65
N GLY A 122 8.35 -0.51 0.65
CA GLY A 122 8.01 0.60 -0.24
C GLY A 122 8.10 0.21 -1.72
N LEU A 123 9.21 -0.41 -2.12
CA LEU A 123 9.42 -0.88 -3.48
C LEU A 123 8.35 -1.90 -3.92
N CYS A 124 8.11 -2.91 -3.08
CA CYS A 124 7.07 -3.92 -3.35
C CYS A 124 5.67 -3.28 -3.43
N THR A 125 5.41 -2.22 -2.64
CA THR A 125 4.14 -1.49 -2.68
C THR A 125 3.93 -0.81 -4.02
N VAL A 126 4.96 -0.17 -4.58
CA VAL A 126 4.87 0.45 -5.92
C VAL A 126 4.49 -0.58 -6.98
N PHE A 127 5.21 -1.70 -7.05
CA PHE A 127 4.93 -2.74 -8.05
C PHE A 127 3.54 -3.36 -7.86
N PHE A 128 3.15 -3.61 -6.62
CA PHE A 128 1.84 -4.15 -6.31
C PHE A 128 0.73 -3.19 -6.74
N ASP A 129 0.81 -1.92 -6.37
CA ASP A 129 -0.23 -0.93 -6.63
C ASP A 129 -0.41 -0.65 -8.13
N VAL A 130 0.69 -0.56 -8.88
CA VAL A 130 0.65 -0.40 -10.33
C VAL A 130 0.00 -1.62 -10.99
N ALA A 131 0.41 -2.83 -10.58
CA ALA A 131 -0.18 -4.06 -11.11
C ALA A 131 -1.65 -4.19 -10.74
N TYR A 132 -2.01 -3.88 -9.48
CA TYR A 132 -3.36 -3.94 -8.95
C TYR A 132 -4.31 -2.98 -9.69
N GLN A 133 -3.93 -1.72 -9.87
CA GLN A 133 -4.73 -0.73 -10.60
C GLN A 133 -4.96 -1.15 -12.05
N SER A 134 -3.94 -1.74 -12.69
CA SER A 134 -4.04 -2.27 -14.05
C SER A 134 -4.86 -3.56 -14.15
N TYR A 135 -4.96 -4.33 -13.04
CA TYR A 135 -5.67 -5.61 -13.00
C TYR A 135 -7.16 -5.47 -12.73
N VAL A 136 -7.59 -4.46 -11.96
CA VAL A 136 -9.01 -4.22 -11.66
C VAL A 136 -9.88 -4.11 -12.92
N PRO A 137 -9.51 -3.36 -13.98
CA PRO A 137 -10.29 -3.31 -15.23
C PRO A 137 -10.37 -4.64 -15.98
N ILE A 138 -9.41 -5.56 -15.78
CA ILE A 138 -9.41 -6.88 -16.41
C ILE A 138 -10.47 -7.78 -15.79
N ILE A 139 -10.64 -7.73 -14.46
CA ILE A 139 -11.56 -8.60 -13.72
C ILE A 139 -12.95 -7.99 -13.54
N ALA A 140 -13.04 -6.66 -13.45
CA ALA A 140 -14.30 -5.94 -13.41
C ALA A 140 -14.72 -5.58 -14.85
N SER A 141 -15.96 -5.88 -15.23
CA SER A 141 -16.45 -5.42 -16.53
C SER A 141 -16.45 -3.89 -16.58
N LYS A 142 -16.26 -3.31 -17.80
CA LYS A 142 -16.19 -1.84 -18.00
C LYS A 142 -17.35 -1.09 -17.32
N ARG A 143 -18.54 -1.69 -17.30
CA ARG A 143 -19.77 -1.12 -16.68
C ARG A 143 -19.63 -0.95 -15.16
N TYR A 144 -18.82 -1.78 -14.48
CA TYR A 144 -18.76 -1.83 -13.02
C TYR A 144 -17.43 -1.33 -12.43
N ILE A 145 -16.53 -0.78 -13.25
CA ILE A 145 -15.22 -0.26 -12.80
C ILE A 145 -15.40 0.81 -11.70
N GLY A 146 -16.34 1.75 -11.89
CA GLY A 146 -16.61 2.78 -10.88
C GLY A 146 -17.08 2.20 -9.55
N ALA A 147 -17.97 1.20 -9.58
CA ALA A 147 -18.44 0.52 -8.37
C ALA A 147 -17.36 -0.35 -7.74
N ALA A 148 -16.47 -0.97 -8.54
CA ALA A 148 -15.32 -1.72 -8.05
C ALA A 148 -14.35 -0.80 -7.31
N ASN A 149 -13.93 0.29 -7.95
CA ASN A 149 -13.04 1.28 -7.33
C ASN A 149 -13.65 1.89 -6.06
N GLY A 150 -14.95 2.21 -6.07
CA GLY A 150 -15.63 2.72 -4.89
C GLY A 150 -15.61 1.75 -3.70
N ARG A 151 -15.73 0.42 -3.94
CA ARG A 151 -15.60 -0.59 -2.87
C ARG A 151 -14.19 -0.73 -2.34
N LEU A 152 -13.21 -0.72 -3.24
CA LEU A 152 -11.81 -0.80 -2.88
C LEU A 152 -11.39 0.42 -2.07
N GLU A 153 -11.80 1.60 -2.50
CA GLU A 153 -11.57 2.87 -1.77
C GLU A 153 -12.26 2.88 -0.40
N ALA A 154 -13.52 2.44 -0.31
CA ALA A 154 -14.22 2.35 0.97
C ALA A 154 -13.48 1.43 1.95
N SER A 155 -12.99 0.28 1.50
CA SER A 155 -12.19 -0.64 2.33
C SER A 155 -10.85 -0.03 2.72
N TYR A 156 -10.20 0.70 1.81
CA TYR A 156 -8.98 1.45 2.10
C TYR A 156 -9.20 2.47 3.22
N GLN A 157 -10.26 3.27 3.13
CA GLN A 157 -10.58 4.30 4.13
C GLN A 157 -10.94 3.68 5.50
N VAL A 158 -11.69 2.58 5.51
CA VAL A 158 -11.98 1.85 6.75
C VAL A 158 -10.69 1.29 7.37
N GLY A 159 -9.81 0.70 6.57
CA GLY A 159 -8.50 0.23 7.02
C GLY A 159 -7.62 1.37 7.54
N HIS A 160 -7.61 2.49 6.84
CA HIS A 160 -6.83 3.67 7.22
C HIS A 160 -7.33 4.31 8.53
N ALA A 161 -8.64 4.40 8.72
CA ALA A 161 -9.23 4.97 9.95
C ALA A 161 -9.14 3.99 11.15
N GLY A 162 -9.41 2.71 10.92
CA GLY A 162 -9.44 1.69 11.99
C GLY A 162 -8.10 1.03 12.29
N GLY A 163 -7.21 1.00 11.31
CA GLY A 163 -5.91 0.32 11.41
C GLY A 163 -5.03 0.82 12.55
N PRO A 164 -4.84 2.14 12.73
CA PRO A 164 -4.09 2.67 13.86
C PRO A 164 -4.65 2.25 15.22
N GLY A 165 -5.99 2.26 15.38
CA GLY A 165 -6.63 1.79 16.61
C GLY A 165 -6.36 0.31 16.89
N LEU A 166 -6.50 -0.54 15.87
CA LEU A 166 -6.18 -1.98 15.96
C LEU A 166 -4.69 -2.21 16.25
N GLY A 167 -3.82 -1.47 15.57
CA GLY A 167 -2.38 -1.57 15.78
C GLY A 167 -1.96 -1.17 17.18
N GLY A 168 -2.48 -0.06 17.69
CA GLY A 168 -2.23 0.41 19.06
C GLY A 168 -2.74 -0.59 20.10
N TRP A 169 -3.93 -1.15 19.91
CA TRP A 169 -4.48 -2.20 20.76
C TRP A 169 -3.60 -3.45 20.77
N LEU A 170 -3.16 -3.92 19.60
CA LEU A 170 -2.27 -5.09 19.48
C LEU A 170 -0.92 -4.85 20.18
N LEU A 171 -0.32 -3.68 20.02
CA LEU A 171 0.94 -3.31 20.66
C LEU A 171 0.85 -3.24 22.19
N GLY A 172 -0.35 -3.13 22.75
CA GLY A 172 -0.59 -3.23 24.19
C GLY A 172 -0.43 -4.65 24.76
N PHE A 173 -0.52 -5.69 23.91
CA PHE A 173 -0.46 -7.09 24.35
C PHE A 173 0.68 -7.89 23.72
N VAL A 174 1.20 -7.44 22.60
CA VAL A 174 2.17 -8.17 21.78
C VAL A 174 3.42 -7.32 21.57
N ALA A 175 4.58 -7.91 21.74
CA ALA A 175 5.85 -7.21 21.44
C ALA A 175 5.87 -6.75 19.97
N PRO A 176 6.31 -5.50 19.69
CA PRO A 176 6.23 -4.90 18.36
C PRO A 176 6.83 -5.75 17.22
N PRO A 177 7.97 -6.48 17.40
CA PRO A 177 8.48 -7.36 16.35
C PRO A 177 7.54 -8.53 16.01
N LEU A 178 6.76 -9.04 16.96
CA LEU A 178 5.84 -10.15 16.72
C LEU A 178 4.58 -9.72 15.97
N VAL A 179 4.21 -8.43 16.04
CA VAL A 179 3.11 -7.86 15.24
C VAL A 179 3.36 -8.03 13.74
N TYR A 180 4.62 -8.08 13.32
CA TYR A 180 4.97 -8.32 11.92
C TYR A 180 4.59 -9.73 11.42
N LEU A 181 4.48 -10.72 12.30
CA LEU A 181 3.95 -12.05 11.91
C LEU A 181 2.48 -11.96 11.51
N LEU A 182 1.70 -11.14 12.24
CA LEU A 182 0.31 -10.90 11.88
C LEU A 182 0.20 -10.13 10.54
N THR A 183 1.04 -9.11 10.36
CA THR A 183 1.13 -8.38 9.09
C THR A 183 1.54 -9.30 7.94
N ALA A 184 2.53 -10.17 8.13
CA ALA A 184 2.92 -11.17 7.14
C ALA A 184 1.78 -12.15 6.81
N LEU A 185 0.97 -12.54 7.81
CA LEU A 185 -0.22 -13.37 7.59
C LEU A 185 -1.25 -12.66 6.71
N THR A 186 -1.49 -11.37 6.89
CA THR A 186 -2.43 -10.63 6.01
C THR A 186 -1.95 -10.58 4.57
N TYR A 187 -0.65 -10.43 4.32
CA TYR A 187 -0.09 -10.54 2.97
C TYR A 187 -0.13 -11.97 2.42
N ALA A 188 0.03 -12.99 3.26
CA ALA A 188 -0.16 -14.38 2.86
C ALA A 188 -1.61 -14.66 2.44
N LEU A 189 -2.58 -14.12 3.17
CA LEU A 189 -4.00 -14.17 2.79
C LEU A 189 -4.27 -13.44 1.47
N SER A 190 -3.65 -12.28 1.25
CA SER A 190 -3.70 -11.54 -0.02
C SER A 190 -3.14 -12.39 -1.17
N THR A 191 -1.93 -12.92 -1.00
CA THR A 191 -1.30 -13.81 -1.98
C THR A 191 -2.19 -15.01 -2.32
N TRP A 192 -2.73 -15.67 -1.31
CA TRP A 192 -3.62 -16.82 -1.49
C TRP A 192 -4.90 -16.43 -2.25
N ALA A 193 -5.50 -15.30 -1.88
CA ALA A 193 -6.69 -14.79 -2.54
C ALA A 193 -6.42 -14.47 -4.03
N ILE A 194 -5.31 -13.80 -4.33
CA ILE A 194 -4.89 -13.48 -5.70
C ILE A 194 -4.58 -14.77 -6.49
N TRP A 195 -3.94 -15.74 -5.85
CA TRP A 195 -3.63 -17.04 -6.47
C TRP A 195 -4.90 -17.83 -6.86
N ARG A 196 -6.00 -17.67 -6.13
CA ARG A 196 -7.30 -18.26 -6.44
C ARG A 196 -7.99 -17.65 -7.65
N ILE A 197 -7.58 -16.47 -8.09
CA ILE A 197 -8.18 -15.80 -9.25
C ILE A 197 -7.78 -16.56 -10.52
N ARG A 198 -8.78 -17.03 -11.27
CA ARG A 198 -8.60 -17.75 -12.55
C ARG A 198 -9.03 -16.92 -13.76
N ALA A 199 -9.14 -15.60 -13.61
CA ALA A 199 -9.49 -14.74 -14.74
C ALA A 199 -8.39 -14.78 -15.80
N PRO A 200 -8.74 -14.95 -17.09
CA PRO A 200 -7.77 -14.88 -18.18
C PRO A 200 -7.19 -13.47 -18.25
N GLU A 201 -5.88 -13.37 -18.21
CA GLU A 201 -5.17 -12.11 -18.37
C GLU A 201 -4.71 -11.99 -19.84
N PRO A 202 -4.95 -10.85 -20.49
CA PRO A 202 -4.43 -10.61 -21.84
C PRO A 202 -2.92 -10.78 -21.87
N THR A 203 -2.41 -11.35 -22.95
CA THR A 203 -0.96 -11.47 -23.14
C THR A 203 -0.31 -10.09 -23.06
N PRO A 204 0.70 -9.89 -22.21
CA PRO A 204 1.35 -8.60 -22.07
C PRO A 204 1.91 -8.13 -23.42
N ALA A 205 1.58 -6.89 -23.80
CA ALA A 205 2.13 -6.29 -25.00
C ALA A 205 3.60 -5.92 -24.76
N ARG A 206 4.52 -6.70 -25.31
CA ARG A 206 5.96 -6.34 -25.34
C ARG A 206 6.13 -5.21 -26.36
N THR A 207 6.04 -3.98 -25.94
CA THR A 207 6.52 -2.85 -26.72
C THR A 207 8.05 -2.93 -26.71
N GLY A 208 8.67 -3.16 -27.89
CA GLY A 208 10.15 -3.18 -28.03
C GLY A 208 10.79 -1.78 -27.86
N ALA A 209 10.02 -0.79 -27.43
CA ALA A 209 10.48 0.57 -27.21
C ALA A 209 11.33 0.66 -25.93
N PRO A 210 12.42 1.46 -25.91
CA PRO A 210 13.23 1.68 -24.72
C PRO A 210 12.38 2.32 -23.61
N LEU A 211 12.69 1.99 -22.35
CA LEU A 211 11.95 2.45 -21.15
C LEU A 211 11.73 3.98 -21.13
N LEU A 212 12.78 4.75 -21.45
CA LEU A 212 12.69 6.21 -21.47
C LEU A 212 11.68 6.72 -22.53
N ALA A 213 11.57 6.05 -23.67
CA ALA A 213 10.59 6.40 -24.69
C ALA A 213 9.15 6.14 -24.18
N GLN A 214 8.92 5.02 -23.50
CA GLN A 214 7.61 4.71 -22.92
C GLN A 214 7.21 5.73 -21.83
N ILE A 215 8.16 6.10 -20.95
CA ILE A 215 7.93 7.14 -19.92
C ILE A 215 7.63 8.50 -20.60
N HIS A 216 8.40 8.86 -21.61
CA HIS A 216 8.19 10.13 -22.33
C HIS A 216 6.84 10.14 -23.04
N GLU A 217 6.44 9.05 -23.67
CA GLU A 217 5.13 8.90 -24.32
C GLU A 217 4.00 9.08 -23.29
N GLY A 218 4.06 8.41 -22.15
CA GLY A 218 3.08 8.55 -21.09
C GLY A 218 2.97 9.99 -20.55
N LEU A 219 4.10 10.65 -20.29
CA LEU A 219 4.12 12.03 -19.83
C LEU A 219 3.61 13.01 -20.89
N SER A 220 3.97 12.80 -22.16
CA SER A 220 3.48 13.63 -23.28
C SER A 220 1.97 13.47 -23.48
N PHE A 221 1.45 12.23 -23.32
CA PHE A 221 0.02 11.96 -23.37
C PHE A 221 -0.73 12.74 -22.28
N VAL A 222 -0.27 12.68 -21.03
CA VAL A 222 -0.91 13.41 -19.90
C VAL A 222 -0.87 14.92 -20.15
N ARG A 223 0.27 15.46 -20.61
CA ARG A 223 0.41 16.91 -20.94
C ARG A 223 -0.45 17.36 -22.10
N GLY A 224 -0.65 16.48 -23.08
CA GLY A 224 -1.48 16.77 -24.26
C GLY A 224 -2.99 16.72 -23.99
N GLN A 225 -3.42 16.18 -22.85
CA GLN A 225 -4.83 16.07 -22.51
C GLN A 225 -5.29 17.26 -21.66
N HIS A 226 -6.20 18.08 -22.20
CA HIS A 226 -6.74 19.27 -21.54
C HIS A 226 -7.38 19.01 -20.16
N LEU A 227 -7.88 17.80 -19.93
CA LEU A 227 -8.54 17.45 -18.67
C LEU A 227 -7.60 16.77 -17.69
N LEU A 228 -6.70 15.90 -18.17
CA LEU A 228 -5.83 15.10 -17.32
C LEU A 228 -4.74 15.93 -16.64
N PHE A 229 -4.11 16.85 -17.35
CA PHE A 229 -3.03 17.65 -16.80
C PHE A 229 -3.47 18.56 -15.65
N PRO A 230 -4.56 19.37 -15.74
CA PRO A 230 -5.06 20.14 -14.62
C PRO A 230 -5.50 19.27 -13.44
N LEU A 231 -6.18 18.13 -13.71
CA LEU A 231 -6.60 17.21 -12.67
C LEU A 231 -5.40 16.62 -11.91
N PHE A 232 -4.38 16.18 -12.65
CA PHE A 232 -3.16 15.65 -12.08
C PHE A 232 -2.41 16.70 -11.24
N SER A 233 -2.33 17.94 -11.74
CA SER A 233 -1.71 19.05 -11.01
C SER A 233 -2.47 19.38 -9.73
N CYS A 234 -3.80 19.36 -9.76
CA CYS A 234 -4.64 19.59 -8.59
C CYS A 234 -4.43 18.50 -7.53
N ILE A 235 -4.43 17.24 -7.95
CA ILE A 235 -4.18 16.09 -7.04
C ILE A 235 -2.78 16.17 -6.44
N ALA A 236 -1.76 16.50 -7.24
CA ALA A 236 -0.38 16.64 -6.77
C ALA A 236 -0.25 17.79 -5.75
N ALA A 237 -0.88 18.94 -6.02
CA ALA A 237 -0.90 20.06 -5.09
C ALA A 237 -1.64 19.73 -3.79
N ALA A 238 -2.78 19.04 -3.87
CA ALA A 238 -3.53 18.59 -2.71
C ALA A 238 -2.75 17.56 -1.86
N ALA A 239 -2.08 16.61 -2.51
CA ALA A 239 -1.22 15.63 -1.84
C ALA A 239 -0.03 16.31 -1.13
N PHE A 240 0.62 17.28 -1.79
CA PHE A 240 1.71 18.04 -1.20
C PHE A 240 1.24 18.86 0.02
N ALA A 241 0.11 19.56 -0.10
CA ALA A 241 -0.47 20.31 1.01
C ALA A 241 -0.88 19.37 2.16
N GLY A 242 -1.49 18.24 1.86
CA GLY A 242 -1.88 17.22 2.86
C GLY A 242 -0.68 16.65 3.61
N ALA A 243 0.41 16.36 2.91
CA ALA A 243 1.66 15.92 3.54
C ALA A 243 2.24 16.99 4.47
N GLY A 244 2.19 18.27 4.05
CA GLY A 244 2.58 19.40 4.89
C GLY A 244 1.76 19.50 6.17
N VAL A 245 0.45 19.36 6.07
CA VAL A 245 -0.45 19.36 7.24
C VAL A 245 -0.13 18.21 8.20
N GLN A 246 0.09 17.00 7.68
CA GLN A 246 0.43 15.83 8.51
C GLN A 246 1.74 16.02 9.30
N VAL A 247 2.72 16.71 8.73
CA VAL A 247 3.99 16.99 9.42
C VAL A 247 3.86 18.15 10.43
N LEU A 248 3.13 19.20 10.05
CA LEU A 248 3.03 20.41 10.86
C LEU A 248 2.04 20.29 12.02
N LEU A 249 0.99 19.49 11.86
CA LEU A 249 -0.08 19.37 12.85
C LEU A 249 0.40 18.82 14.20
N PRO A 250 1.22 17.75 14.29
CA PRO A 250 1.80 17.31 15.56
C PRO A 250 2.73 18.38 16.19
N ILE A 251 3.49 19.11 15.38
CA ILE A 251 4.39 20.16 15.87
C ILE A 251 3.57 21.28 16.50
N LEU A 252 2.48 21.68 15.85
CA LEU A 252 1.58 22.72 16.35
C LEU A 252 0.92 22.30 17.66
N VAL A 253 0.39 21.07 17.73
CA VAL A 253 -0.29 20.54 18.91
C VAL A 253 0.69 20.45 20.11
N LEU A 254 1.88 19.90 19.90
CA LEU A 254 2.83 19.65 20.98
C LEU A 254 3.60 20.91 21.40
N ARG A 255 3.93 21.83 20.46
CA ARG A 255 4.74 23.02 20.77
C ARG A 255 3.94 24.27 21.05
N THR A 256 2.79 24.45 20.39
CA THR A 256 2.05 25.72 20.47
C THR A 256 0.86 25.62 21.41
N LEU A 257 0.26 24.43 21.55
CA LEU A 257 -0.88 24.22 22.42
C LEU A 257 -0.52 23.53 23.74
N ASP A 258 0.78 23.19 23.95
CA ASP A 258 1.28 22.48 25.15
C ASP A 258 0.42 21.27 25.57
N MET A 259 -0.25 20.63 24.59
CA MET A 259 -1.08 19.46 24.84
C MET A 259 -0.18 18.22 24.99
N SER A 260 -0.43 17.41 26.01
CA SER A 260 0.30 16.14 26.18
C SER A 260 -0.13 15.13 25.10
N ALA A 261 0.79 14.25 24.70
CA ALA A 261 0.54 13.21 23.70
C ALA A 261 -0.57 12.19 24.09
N THR A 262 -1.13 12.32 25.29
CA THR A 262 -2.19 11.47 25.86
C THR A 262 -3.58 12.17 25.87
N GLN A 263 -3.68 13.39 25.45
CA GLN A 263 -4.91 14.14 25.23
C GLN A 263 -5.25 14.24 23.75
#